data_5f1401cc6aca4e07fe3db4d9be166481
#
_entry.id   5f1401cc6aca4e07fe3db4d9be166481
#
_cell.length_a   1.000
_cell.length_b   1.000
_cell.length_c   1.000
_cell.angle_alpha   90.00
_cell.angle_beta   90.00
_cell.angle_gamma   90.00
#
_symmetry.space_group_name_H-M   'P 1'
#
loop_
_entity.id
_entity.type
_entity.pdbx_description
1 polymer ?
#
loop_
_entity_poly.entity_id
_entity_poly.type
_entity_poly.pdbx_seq_one_letter_code
_entity_poly.pdbx_strand_id
1 'polypeptide(L)'
;NPILRQDHEVETPEGFSHAFSEIAKGGWIGVASDSNYDGMGLPARMSAAINEYWHGANMSFALCSLLTQGLIDAFTLVGTEEEKKTYLPKFNSGAWTGTMNLTEPQSGTDLATIKTKAEHDGENWRIKGQKIYITYGEHDMSENIIHLVLARTEGAPEGIKGISTFIIPKFLKDESGEYTIRNDLKCISIEHKMGIKASPTAVMSYG
;
A
#
# COMPACT_ATOMS: atom_id res chain seq x y z
N ASN A 1 20.45 -2.94 1.49
CA ASN A 1 19.55 -2.20 0.59
C ASN A 1 18.61 -3.18 -0.10
N PRO A 2 17.37 -2.77 -0.46
CA PRO A 2 16.48 -3.57 -1.27
C PRO A 2 17.07 -3.77 -2.68
N ILE A 3 16.66 -4.85 -3.34
CA ILE A 3 17.11 -5.23 -4.67
C ILE A 3 15.89 -5.36 -5.58
N LEU A 4 15.86 -4.58 -6.67
CA LEU A 4 14.88 -4.76 -7.73
C LEU A 4 15.37 -5.87 -8.66
N ARG A 5 14.54 -6.90 -8.84
CA ARG A 5 14.81 -8.05 -9.71
C ARG A 5 14.35 -7.79 -11.14
N GLN A 6 14.78 -8.63 -12.06
CA GLN A 6 14.40 -8.52 -13.48
C GLN A 6 12.90 -8.78 -13.73
N ASP A 7 12.25 -9.51 -12.84
CA ASP A 7 10.81 -9.80 -12.87
C ASP A 7 9.96 -8.68 -12.25
N HIS A 8 10.56 -7.53 -11.92
CA HIS A 8 9.93 -6.39 -11.25
C HIS A 8 9.52 -6.59 -9.80
N GLU A 9 9.92 -7.70 -9.18
CA GLU A 9 9.77 -7.92 -7.74
C GLU A 9 10.91 -7.24 -6.98
N VAL A 10 10.64 -6.84 -5.75
CA VAL A 10 11.64 -6.23 -4.87
C VAL A 10 11.92 -7.15 -3.69
N GLU A 11 13.17 -7.55 -3.56
CA GLU A 11 13.68 -8.27 -2.40
C GLU A 11 14.10 -7.25 -1.32
N THR A 12 13.51 -7.37 -0.14
CA THR A 12 13.86 -6.52 1.01
C THR A 12 15.17 -6.97 1.65
N PRO A 13 15.84 -6.11 2.46
CA PRO A 13 17.06 -6.50 3.16
C PRO A 13 16.86 -7.72 4.05
N GLU A 14 17.93 -8.50 4.21
CA GLU A 14 17.95 -9.68 5.08
C GLU A 14 17.36 -9.38 6.46
N GLY A 15 16.50 -10.26 6.94
CA GLY A 15 15.81 -10.16 8.23
C GLY A 15 14.51 -9.35 8.22
N PHE A 16 14.21 -8.55 7.17
CA PHE A 16 13.00 -7.74 7.13
C PHE A 16 11.74 -8.62 7.08
N SER A 17 11.68 -9.61 6.20
CA SER A 17 10.53 -10.51 6.11
C SER A 17 10.30 -11.30 7.40
N HIS A 18 11.39 -11.74 8.07
CA HIS A 18 11.28 -12.41 9.36
C HIS A 18 10.77 -11.47 10.45
N ALA A 19 11.33 -10.28 10.58
CA ALA A 19 10.88 -9.28 11.56
C ALA A 19 9.41 -8.87 11.33
N PHE A 20 9.00 -8.71 10.07
CA PHE A 20 7.61 -8.40 9.74
C PHE A 20 6.66 -9.54 10.15
N SER A 21 7.03 -10.79 9.89
CA SER A 21 6.28 -11.96 10.32
C SER A 21 6.09 -12.01 11.85
N GLU A 22 7.12 -11.67 12.63
CA GLU A 22 7.01 -11.65 14.09
C GLU A 22 6.09 -10.52 14.60
N ILE A 23 6.14 -9.33 13.98
CA ILE A 23 5.21 -8.23 14.27
C ILE A 23 3.76 -8.63 13.91
N ALA A 24 3.56 -9.24 12.75
CA ALA A 24 2.27 -9.72 12.28
C ALA A 24 1.68 -10.78 13.21
N LYS A 25 2.44 -11.82 13.58
CA LYS A 25 2.03 -12.86 14.53
C LYS A 25 1.63 -12.31 15.90
N GLY A 26 2.27 -11.24 16.35
CA GLY A 26 1.92 -10.54 17.58
C GLY A 26 0.68 -9.67 17.48
N GLY A 27 0.06 -9.53 16.29
CA GLY A 27 -1.10 -8.66 16.04
C GLY A 27 -0.79 -7.16 16.11
N TRP A 28 0.50 -6.79 16.12
CA TRP A 28 0.95 -5.43 16.39
C TRP A 28 0.60 -4.43 15.29
N ILE A 29 0.28 -4.88 14.07
CA ILE A 29 -0.13 -4.01 12.97
C ILE A 29 -1.52 -3.43 13.26
N GLY A 30 -2.46 -4.26 13.72
CA GLY A 30 -3.84 -3.91 14.02
C GLY A 30 -4.10 -3.40 15.43
N VAL A 31 -3.09 -2.85 16.14
CA VAL A 31 -3.19 -2.47 17.57
C VAL A 31 -4.39 -1.58 17.87
N ALA A 32 -4.60 -0.52 17.08
CA ALA A 32 -5.70 0.43 17.29
C ALA A 32 -6.90 0.16 16.36
N SER A 33 -6.84 -0.88 15.54
CA SER A 33 -7.91 -1.26 14.62
C SER A 33 -9.08 -1.92 15.35
N ASP A 34 -10.29 -1.80 14.76
CA ASP A 34 -11.53 -2.34 15.31
C ASP A 34 -11.45 -3.87 15.47
N SER A 35 -11.82 -4.34 16.65
CA SER A 35 -11.86 -5.77 16.98
C SER A 35 -12.91 -6.57 16.19
N ASN A 36 -13.91 -5.91 15.60
CA ASN A 36 -14.84 -6.56 14.68
C ASN A 36 -14.18 -7.02 13.37
N TYR A 37 -12.98 -6.53 13.09
CA TYR A 37 -12.16 -6.88 11.91
C TYR A 37 -10.78 -7.41 12.32
N ASP A 38 -10.71 -8.18 13.40
CA ASP A 38 -9.51 -8.82 13.93
C ASP A 38 -8.40 -7.84 14.40
N GLY A 39 -8.76 -6.57 14.66
CA GLY A 39 -7.89 -5.62 15.34
C GLY A 39 -7.87 -5.82 16.86
N MET A 40 -6.89 -5.24 17.56
CA MET A 40 -6.82 -5.32 19.01
C MET A 40 -7.77 -4.36 19.74
N GLY A 41 -8.32 -3.35 19.08
CA GLY A 41 -9.21 -2.35 19.66
C GLY A 41 -8.57 -1.48 20.75
N LEU A 42 -7.24 -1.39 20.78
CA LEU A 42 -6.54 -0.59 21.78
C LEU A 42 -6.57 0.90 21.42
N PRO A 43 -6.44 1.79 22.42
CA PRO A 43 -6.43 3.23 22.15
C PRO A 43 -5.28 3.64 21.20
N ALA A 44 -5.52 4.62 20.34
CA ALA A 44 -4.54 5.14 19.36
C ALA A 44 -3.19 5.54 20.01
N ARG A 45 -3.18 5.98 21.28
CA ARG A 45 -1.95 6.26 22.01
C ARG A 45 -1.03 5.04 22.16
N MET A 46 -1.58 3.82 22.17
CA MET A 46 -0.78 2.59 22.20
C MET A 46 -0.10 2.36 20.87
N SER A 47 -0.83 2.55 19.76
CA SER A 47 -0.24 2.51 18.41
C SER A 47 0.85 3.57 18.25
N ALA A 48 0.66 4.79 18.74
CA ALA A 48 1.67 5.84 18.69
C ALA A 48 2.95 5.44 19.46
N ALA A 49 2.82 4.90 20.68
CA ALA A 49 3.99 4.46 21.46
C ALA A 49 4.74 3.29 20.77
N ILE A 50 4.03 2.34 20.20
CA ILE A 50 4.62 1.20 19.47
C ILE A 50 5.35 1.71 18.21
N ASN A 51 4.74 2.63 17.47
CA ASN A 51 5.38 3.24 16.30
C ASN A 51 6.65 4.00 16.68
N GLU A 52 6.68 4.69 17.82
CA GLU A 52 7.90 5.35 18.33
C GLU A 52 9.04 4.32 18.52
N TYR A 53 8.77 3.17 19.15
CA TYR A 53 9.78 2.11 19.31
C TYR A 53 10.23 1.55 17.95
N TRP A 54 9.33 1.27 17.03
CA TRP A 54 9.68 0.73 15.72
C TRP A 54 10.51 1.70 14.90
N HIS A 55 10.12 2.97 14.85
CA HIS A 55 10.86 3.99 14.10
C HIS A 55 12.20 4.31 14.76
N GLY A 56 12.29 4.27 16.09
CA GLY A 56 13.54 4.39 16.81
C GLY A 56 14.50 3.22 16.57
N ALA A 57 13.96 2.00 16.43
CA ALA A 57 14.76 0.81 16.16
C ALA A 57 15.22 0.74 14.68
N ASN A 58 14.28 0.89 13.73
CA ASN A 58 14.57 0.88 12.29
C ASN A 58 13.48 1.58 11.50
N MET A 59 13.65 2.87 11.23
CA MET A 59 12.68 3.66 10.46
C MET A 59 12.45 3.09 9.06
N SER A 60 13.50 2.60 8.38
CA SER A 60 13.34 2.04 7.03
C SER A 60 12.37 0.85 6.99
N PHE A 61 12.39 0.04 8.03
CA PHE A 61 11.50 -1.11 8.20
C PHE A 61 10.08 -0.67 8.62
N ALA A 62 9.99 0.20 9.63
CA ALA A 62 8.73 0.61 10.25
C ALA A 62 7.76 1.30 9.27
N LEU A 63 8.27 1.94 8.22
CA LEU A 63 7.45 2.61 7.20
C LEU A 63 6.46 1.67 6.50
N CYS A 64 6.74 0.37 6.37
CA CYS A 64 5.78 -0.59 5.81
C CYS A 64 4.51 -0.69 6.67
N SER A 65 4.69 -0.91 7.96
CA SER A 65 3.58 -1.00 8.91
C SER A 65 2.84 0.34 9.04
N LEU A 66 3.55 1.47 9.02
CA LEU A 66 2.94 2.80 9.07
C LEU A 66 1.98 3.04 7.91
N LEU A 67 2.38 2.70 6.67
CA LEU A 67 1.50 2.86 5.50
C LEU A 67 0.30 1.92 5.57
N THR A 68 0.51 0.68 6.02
CA THR A 68 -0.59 -0.29 6.21
C THR A 68 -1.60 0.22 7.24
N GLN A 69 -1.15 0.79 8.36
CA GLN A 69 -2.02 1.43 9.34
C GLN A 69 -2.81 2.60 8.75
N GLY A 70 -2.19 3.41 7.89
CA GLY A 70 -2.87 4.47 7.16
C GLY A 70 -4.00 3.97 6.24
N LEU A 71 -3.80 2.80 5.61
CA LEU A 71 -4.87 2.17 4.83
C LEU A 71 -5.97 1.60 5.72
N ILE A 72 -5.64 1.00 6.87
CA ILE A 72 -6.63 0.54 7.86
C ILE A 72 -7.54 1.72 8.26
N ASP A 73 -6.96 2.87 8.58
CA ASP A 73 -7.71 4.06 8.92
C ASP A 73 -8.61 4.54 7.77
N ALA A 74 -8.08 4.56 6.54
CA ALA A 74 -8.83 4.96 5.36
C ALA A 74 -10.03 4.03 5.09
N PHE A 75 -9.82 2.71 5.12
CA PHE A 75 -10.91 1.73 4.93
C PHE A 75 -11.93 1.80 6.08
N THR A 76 -11.49 1.99 7.31
CA THR A 76 -12.38 2.15 8.47
C THR A 76 -13.28 3.37 8.30
N LEU A 77 -12.72 4.49 7.80
CA LEU A 77 -13.43 5.76 7.69
C LEU A 77 -14.40 5.81 6.50
N VAL A 78 -13.98 5.35 5.33
CA VAL A 78 -14.73 5.56 4.07
C VAL A 78 -15.03 4.29 3.29
N GLY A 79 -14.51 3.13 3.69
CA GLY A 79 -14.77 1.85 3.03
C GLY A 79 -16.22 1.39 3.23
N THR A 80 -16.74 0.71 2.23
CA THR A 80 -18.02 -0.03 2.36
C THR A 80 -17.88 -1.20 3.33
N GLU A 81 -18.98 -1.72 3.84
CA GLU A 81 -18.94 -2.88 4.76
C GLU A 81 -18.35 -4.13 4.10
N GLU A 82 -18.50 -4.29 2.80
CA GLU A 82 -17.89 -5.38 2.03
C GLU A 82 -16.37 -5.21 1.94
N GLU A 83 -15.91 -4.00 1.62
CA GLU A 83 -14.48 -3.68 1.60
C GLU A 83 -13.84 -3.85 2.98
N LYS A 84 -14.47 -3.35 4.04
CA LYS A 84 -13.98 -3.53 5.41
C LYS A 84 -13.80 -5.01 5.75
N LYS A 85 -14.81 -5.84 5.49
CA LYS A 85 -14.75 -7.29 5.74
C LYS A 85 -13.67 -8.00 4.92
N THR A 86 -13.41 -7.52 3.72
CA THR A 86 -12.41 -8.12 2.81
C THR A 86 -10.99 -7.73 3.20
N TYR A 87 -10.75 -6.44 3.46
CA TYR A 87 -9.40 -5.89 3.56
C TYR A 87 -8.88 -5.77 5.00
N LEU A 88 -9.72 -5.31 5.94
CA LEU A 88 -9.27 -5.01 7.31
C LEU A 88 -8.69 -6.23 8.05
N PRO A 89 -9.30 -7.43 8.03
CA PRO A 89 -8.70 -8.60 8.67
C PRO A 89 -7.34 -8.99 8.08
N LYS A 90 -7.19 -8.83 6.76
CA LYS A 90 -5.93 -9.12 6.06
C LYS A 90 -4.83 -8.13 6.41
N PHE A 91 -5.15 -6.84 6.55
CA PHE A 91 -4.21 -5.84 7.02
C PHE A 91 -3.84 -6.05 8.50
N ASN A 92 -4.83 -6.27 9.37
CA ASN A 92 -4.61 -6.44 10.80
C ASN A 92 -3.74 -7.66 11.12
N SER A 93 -3.91 -8.76 10.39
CA SER A 93 -3.07 -9.95 10.50
C SER A 93 -1.69 -9.81 9.87
N GLY A 94 -1.44 -8.77 9.07
CA GLY A 94 -0.21 -8.59 8.29
C GLY A 94 -0.09 -9.53 7.08
N ALA A 95 -1.12 -10.32 6.76
CA ALA A 95 -1.13 -11.12 5.53
C ALA A 95 -1.02 -10.21 4.30
N TRP A 96 -1.66 -9.06 4.35
CA TRP A 96 -1.56 -8.02 3.32
C TRP A 96 -1.02 -6.72 3.89
N THR A 97 -0.31 -5.99 3.04
CA THR A 97 0.15 -4.64 3.33
C THR A 97 -0.53 -3.64 2.43
N GLY A 98 -0.41 -2.37 2.78
CA GLY A 98 -0.98 -1.30 2.00
C GLY A 98 -0.02 -0.16 1.73
N THR A 99 -0.22 0.53 0.61
CA THR A 99 0.56 1.72 0.26
C THR A 99 -0.29 2.75 -0.45
N MET A 100 0.09 4.03 -0.32
CA MET A 100 -0.61 5.15 -0.95
C MET A 100 0.17 5.66 -2.15
N ASN A 101 -0.49 5.75 -3.31
CA ASN A 101 0.11 6.11 -4.59
C ASN A 101 -0.46 7.44 -5.10
N LEU A 102 0.17 8.56 -4.69
CA LEU A 102 -0.25 9.92 -5.05
C LEU A 102 0.64 10.52 -6.13
N THR A 103 1.95 10.58 -5.84
CA THR A 103 2.93 11.42 -6.52
C THR A 103 3.23 10.92 -7.93
N GLU A 104 3.29 11.84 -8.87
CA GLU A 104 3.72 11.61 -10.25
C GLU A 104 4.92 12.53 -10.58
N PRO A 105 5.67 12.30 -11.66
CA PRO A 105 6.84 13.12 -12.00
C PRO A 105 6.56 14.63 -12.05
N GLN A 106 5.36 15.03 -12.48
CA GLN A 106 4.92 16.42 -12.57
C GLN A 106 4.01 16.88 -11.42
N SER A 107 3.62 15.96 -10.51
CA SER A 107 2.60 16.20 -9.50
C SER A 107 3.05 15.66 -8.14
N GLY A 108 3.57 16.54 -7.31
CA GLY A 108 3.95 16.25 -5.93
C GLY A 108 3.01 16.96 -4.96
N THR A 109 3.39 18.17 -4.52
CA THR A 109 2.57 19.00 -3.63
C THR A 109 1.26 19.44 -4.31
N ASP A 110 1.30 19.80 -5.59
CA ASP A 110 0.11 20.11 -6.39
C ASP A 110 -0.46 18.87 -7.05
N LEU A 111 -1.42 18.24 -6.39
CA LEU A 111 -2.13 17.06 -6.91
C LEU A 111 -3.11 17.39 -8.05
N ALA A 112 -3.43 18.66 -8.27
CA ALA A 112 -4.31 19.06 -9.37
C ALA A 112 -3.76 18.66 -10.74
N THR A 113 -2.45 18.43 -10.84
CA THR A 113 -1.73 18.08 -12.08
C THR A 113 -1.58 16.58 -12.33
N ILE A 114 -2.21 15.72 -11.52
CA ILE A 114 -2.23 14.25 -11.72
C ILE A 114 -2.77 13.90 -13.11
N LYS A 115 -2.03 13.04 -13.82
CA LYS A 115 -2.33 12.55 -15.18
C LYS A 115 -2.72 11.08 -15.25
N THR A 116 -2.46 10.29 -14.20
CA THR A 116 -2.91 8.89 -14.14
C THR A 116 -4.40 8.82 -14.40
N LYS A 117 -4.81 7.93 -15.31
CA LYS A 117 -6.19 7.76 -15.76
C LYS A 117 -6.79 6.47 -15.21
N ALA A 118 -8.09 6.51 -14.95
CA ALA A 118 -8.92 5.36 -14.67
C ALA A 118 -9.97 5.25 -15.77
N GLU A 119 -9.91 4.19 -16.55
CA GLU A 119 -10.84 3.89 -17.63
C GLU A 119 -11.79 2.76 -17.19
N HIS A 120 -13.09 2.97 -17.32
CA HIS A 120 -14.10 1.95 -16.95
C HIS A 120 -14.08 0.80 -17.96
N ASP A 121 -14.00 -0.43 -17.48
CA ASP A 121 -13.94 -1.64 -18.31
C ASP A 121 -15.00 -2.64 -17.81
N GLY A 122 -16.25 -2.41 -18.17
CA GLY A 122 -17.38 -3.21 -17.72
C GLY A 122 -17.65 -3.07 -16.22
N GLU A 123 -17.22 -4.03 -15.42
CA GLU A 123 -17.43 -4.01 -13.97
C GLU A 123 -16.22 -3.45 -13.21
N ASN A 124 -15.08 -3.26 -13.90
CA ASN A 124 -13.82 -2.90 -13.28
C ASN A 124 -13.26 -1.57 -13.84
N TRP A 125 -12.15 -1.13 -13.25
CA TRP A 125 -11.39 0.03 -13.68
C TRP A 125 -9.99 -0.37 -14.12
N ARG A 126 -9.56 0.09 -15.29
CA ARG A 126 -8.17 -0.02 -15.73
C ARG A 126 -7.44 1.27 -15.40
N ILE A 127 -6.36 1.14 -14.65
CA ILE A 127 -5.50 2.27 -14.32
C ILE A 127 -4.34 2.33 -15.29
N LYS A 128 -4.06 3.53 -15.83
CA LYS A 128 -2.92 3.78 -16.72
C LYS A 128 -2.15 5.00 -16.25
N GLY A 129 -0.86 4.82 -16.02
CA GLY A 129 0.00 5.91 -15.59
C GLY A 129 1.20 5.45 -14.77
N GLN A 130 1.91 6.42 -14.21
CA GLN A 130 3.10 6.18 -13.41
C GLN A 130 3.03 6.94 -12.10
N LYS A 131 3.41 6.28 -11.01
CA LYS A 131 3.55 6.88 -9.68
C LYS A 131 5.00 6.77 -9.22
N ILE A 132 5.51 7.82 -8.60
CA ILE A 132 6.89 7.87 -8.11
C ILE A 132 6.95 8.08 -6.60
N TYR A 133 8.08 7.73 -6.01
CA TYR A 133 8.31 7.82 -4.56
C TYR A 133 7.34 7.00 -3.72
N ILE A 134 6.90 5.85 -4.23
CA ILE A 134 5.94 4.99 -3.54
C ILE A 134 6.66 4.12 -2.50
N THR A 135 6.50 4.48 -1.25
CA THR A 135 7.06 3.76 -0.11
C THR A 135 6.45 2.36 -0.04
N TYR A 136 7.29 1.32 -0.07
CA TYR A 136 6.85 -0.08 -0.10
C TYR A 136 5.82 -0.38 -1.21
N GLY A 137 5.97 0.26 -2.36
CA GLY A 137 5.14 -0.03 -3.54
C GLY A 137 5.34 -1.44 -4.09
N GLU A 138 6.50 -2.05 -3.83
CA GLU A 138 6.80 -3.44 -4.11
C GLU A 138 7.75 -3.99 -3.04
N HIS A 139 7.48 -5.22 -2.56
CA HIS A 139 8.29 -5.93 -1.57
C HIS A 139 7.85 -7.39 -1.42
N ASP A 140 8.64 -8.18 -0.68
CA ASP A 140 8.49 -9.62 -0.46
C ASP A 140 8.04 -10.02 0.97
N MET A 141 7.53 -9.06 1.77
CA MET A 141 7.21 -9.30 3.18
C MET A 141 5.78 -9.76 3.44
N SER A 142 4.87 -9.63 2.47
CA SER A 142 3.45 -9.99 2.62
C SER A 142 2.92 -10.74 1.39
N GLU A 143 1.80 -11.43 1.55
CA GLU A 143 1.16 -12.20 0.48
C GLU A 143 0.59 -11.32 -0.63
N ASN A 144 0.14 -10.11 -0.29
CA ASN A 144 -0.41 -9.15 -1.25
C ASN A 144 -0.10 -7.72 -0.80
N ILE A 145 -0.06 -6.79 -1.77
CA ILE A 145 0.09 -5.35 -1.53
C ILE A 145 -1.12 -4.65 -2.13
N ILE A 146 -1.80 -3.85 -1.32
CA ILE A 146 -2.95 -3.07 -1.76
C ILE A 146 -2.53 -1.62 -1.98
N HIS A 147 -2.62 -1.18 -3.21
CA HIS A 147 -2.30 0.19 -3.61
C HIS A 147 -3.57 1.03 -3.60
N LEU A 148 -3.61 2.12 -2.82
CA LEU A 148 -4.59 3.18 -3.00
C LEU A 148 -4.04 4.17 -4.03
N VAL A 149 -4.59 4.17 -5.23
CA VAL A 149 -4.06 4.94 -6.37
C VAL A 149 -4.97 6.11 -6.68
N LEU A 150 -4.42 7.32 -6.69
CA LEU A 150 -5.12 8.51 -7.15
C LEU A 150 -5.09 8.58 -8.68
N ALA A 151 -6.26 8.66 -9.30
CA ALA A 151 -6.40 8.76 -10.76
C ALA A 151 -7.62 9.60 -11.14
N ARG A 152 -7.71 9.96 -12.43
CA ARG A 152 -8.83 10.70 -13.02
C ARG A 152 -9.65 9.78 -13.91
N THR A 153 -10.96 9.84 -13.75
CA THR A 153 -11.89 9.22 -14.71
C THR A 153 -12.10 10.13 -15.92
N GLU A 154 -12.57 9.56 -17.01
CA GLU A 154 -12.98 10.34 -18.18
C GLU A 154 -14.10 11.33 -17.83
N GLY A 155 -14.01 12.55 -18.31
CA GLY A 155 -14.97 13.60 -18.03
C GLY A 155 -14.93 14.18 -16.60
N ALA A 156 -13.99 13.75 -15.77
CA ALA A 156 -13.82 14.33 -14.43
C ALA A 156 -13.43 15.82 -14.50
N PRO A 157 -13.93 16.64 -13.57
CA PRO A 157 -13.60 18.07 -13.54
C PRO A 157 -12.08 18.28 -13.37
N GLU A 158 -11.59 19.42 -13.84
CA GLU A 158 -10.20 19.82 -13.63
C GLU A 158 -9.88 20.06 -12.14
N GLY A 159 -8.60 20.01 -11.82
CA GLY A 159 -8.10 20.25 -10.46
C GLY A 159 -8.33 19.07 -9.53
N ILE A 160 -8.26 19.31 -8.22
CA ILE A 160 -8.34 18.27 -7.18
C ILE A 160 -9.71 17.60 -7.10
N LYS A 161 -10.79 18.31 -7.49
CA LYS A 161 -12.16 17.78 -7.45
C LYS A 161 -12.42 16.64 -8.45
N GLY A 162 -11.56 16.47 -9.45
CA GLY A 162 -11.65 15.40 -10.43
C GLY A 162 -10.81 14.16 -10.10
N ILE A 163 -10.22 14.12 -8.91
CA ILE A 163 -9.40 12.99 -8.47
C ILE A 163 -10.26 12.00 -7.70
N SER A 164 -10.16 10.73 -8.05
CA SER A 164 -10.73 9.61 -7.31
C SER A 164 -9.65 8.67 -6.82
N THR A 165 -9.96 7.88 -5.79
CA THR A 165 -9.07 6.85 -5.23
C THR A 165 -9.53 5.48 -5.69
N PHE A 166 -8.59 4.66 -6.15
CA PHE A 166 -8.84 3.30 -6.64
C PHE A 166 -8.05 2.30 -5.81
N ILE A 167 -8.70 1.17 -5.50
CA ILE A 167 -8.09 0.03 -4.80
C ILE A 167 -7.50 -0.90 -5.85
N ILE A 168 -6.17 -1.04 -5.85
CA ILE A 168 -5.44 -1.86 -6.83
C ILE A 168 -4.60 -2.91 -6.09
N PRO A 169 -5.06 -4.15 -6.00
CA PRO A 169 -4.26 -5.23 -5.44
C PRO A 169 -3.10 -5.63 -6.36
N LYS A 170 -1.95 -6.01 -5.79
CA LYS A 170 -0.83 -6.64 -6.52
C LYS A 170 -1.25 -7.97 -7.14
N PHE A 171 -2.04 -8.76 -6.41
CA PHE A 171 -2.64 -10.00 -6.90
C PHE A 171 -4.16 -9.91 -6.84
N LEU A 172 -4.80 -10.32 -7.94
CA LEU A 172 -6.24 -10.41 -8.10
C LEU A 172 -6.74 -11.81 -7.74
N LYS A 173 -8.05 -11.92 -7.46
CA LYS A 173 -8.71 -13.21 -7.26
C LYS A 173 -8.68 -14.04 -8.54
N ASP A 174 -8.40 -15.32 -8.38
CA ASP A 174 -8.62 -16.34 -9.42
C ASP A 174 -10.05 -16.91 -9.34
N GLU A 175 -10.34 -17.91 -10.18
CA GLU A 175 -11.64 -18.59 -10.21
C GLU A 175 -11.97 -19.37 -8.92
N SER A 176 -10.97 -19.71 -8.11
CA SER A 176 -11.15 -20.35 -6.81
C SER A 176 -11.43 -19.36 -5.69
N GLY A 177 -11.25 -18.04 -5.94
CA GLY A 177 -11.38 -16.97 -4.98
C GLY A 177 -10.07 -16.62 -4.25
N GLU A 178 -8.96 -17.31 -4.60
CA GLU A 178 -7.64 -17.02 -4.04
C GLU A 178 -6.96 -15.88 -4.81
N TYR A 179 -6.09 -15.11 -4.14
CA TYR A 179 -5.41 -13.96 -4.73
C TYR A 179 -4.06 -14.39 -5.33
N THR A 180 -4.10 -14.95 -6.55
CA THR A 180 -2.94 -15.56 -7.23
C THR A 180 -2.62 -14.95 -8.59
N ILE A 181 -3.58 -14.26 -9.22
CA ILE A 181 -3.40 -13.66 -10.55
C ILE A 181 -2.62 -12.36 -10.42
N ARG A 182 -1.39 -12.30 -10.97
CA ARG A 182 -0.60 -11.06 -11.01
C ARG A 182 -1.36 -9.98 -11.78
N ASN A 183 -1.58 -8.83 -11.12
CA ASN A 183 -2.21 -7.68 -11.74
C ASN A 183 -1.23 -6.91 -12.65
N ASP A 184 -1.74 -6.12 -13.58
CA ASP A 184 -0.94 -5.34 -14.52
C ASP A 184 -0.40 -4.05 -13.87
N LEU A 185 0.47 -4.25 -12.89
CA LEU A 185 1.26 -3.22 -12.26
C LEU A 185 2.69 -3.71 -12.04
N LYS A 186 3.67 -2.83 -12.17
CA LYS A 186 5.09 -3.18 -12.11
C LYS A 186 5.90 -2.13 -11.35
N CYS A 187 6.83 -2.60 -10.52
CA CYS A 187 7.90 -1.75 -10.02
C CYS A 187 8.97 -1.64 -11.11
N ILE A 188 9.12 -0.46 -11.72
CA ILE A 188 10.08 -0.25 -12.81
C ILE A 188 11.43 0.27 -12.33
N SER A 189 11.48 0.87 -11.15
CA SER A 189 12.73 1.24 -10.46
C SER A 189 12.49 1.46 -8.97
N ILE A 190 13.56 1.45 -8.20
CA ILE A 190 13.59 1.86 -6.80
C ILE A 190 14.55 3.03 -6.63
N GLU A 191 14.19 3.97 -5.79
CA GLU A 191 14.96 5.21 -5.58
C GLU A 191 16.24 4.96 -4.76
N HIS A 192 17.32 5.56 -5.20
CA HIS A 192 18.54 5.63 -4.43
C HIS A 192 18.52 6.88 -3.54
N LYS A 193 18.36 6.68 -2.23
CA LYS A 193 18.08 7.78 -1.29
C LYS A 193 19.28 8.13 -0.40
N MET A 194 19.31 9.37 0.08
CA MET A 194 20.30 9.84 1.05
C MET A 194 20.10 9.19 2.42
N GLY A 195 18.85 9.02 2.88
CA GLY A 195 18.46 8.35 4.12
C GLY A 195 17.45 7.23 3.89
N ILE A 196 17.08 6.50 4.95
CA ILE A 196 16.11 5.37 4.90
C ILE A 196 16.37 4.41 3.72
N LYS A 197 17.63 4.12 3.44
CA LYS A 197 18.08 3.40 2.24
C LYS A 197 17.53 1.98 2.14
N ALA A 198 17.23 1.37 3.28
CA ALA A 198 16.69 0.02 3.35
C ALA A 198 15.18 -0.09 3.04
N SER A 199 14.45 1.04 3.06
CA SER A 199 13.05 1.09 2.63
C SER A 199 12.98 1.15 1.10
N PRO A 200 12.34 0.19 0.40
CA PRO A 200 12.10 0.31 -1.02
C PRO A 200 11.12 1.47 -1.29
N THR A 201 11.59 2.42 -2.08
CA THR A 201 10.78 3.55 -2.55
C THR A 201 10.64 3.40 -4.04
N ALA A 202 9.49 2.95 -4.48
CA ALA A 202 9.27 2.43 -5.83
C ALA A 202 8.79 3.51 -6.81
N VAL A 203 9.14 3.31 -8.08
CA VAL A 203 8.43 3.87 -9.22
C VAL A 203 7.51 2.79 -9.76
N MET A 204 6.19 3.03 -9.68
CA MET A 204 5.16 2.08 -10.08
C MET A 204 4.56 2.46 -11.43
N SER A 205 4.47 1.50 -12.35
CA SER A 205 3.76 1.62 -13.63
C SER A 205 2.47 0.81 -13.58
N TYR A 206 1.41 1.38 -14.13
CA TYR A 206 0.08 0.80 -14.25
C TYR A 206 -0.33 0.76 -15.72
N GLY A 207 -0.71 -0.41 -16.25
CA GLY A 207 -1.14 -0.64 -17.63
C GLY A 207 -0.02 -0.78 -18.62
#